data_fa2a4fbb2144adc3bb782c2ceb894a5f
#
_entry.id   fa2a4fbb2144adc3bb782c2ceb894a5f
#
_cell.length_a   1.000
_cell.length_b   1.000
_cell.length_c   1.000
_cell.angle_alpha   90.00
_cell.angle_beta   90.00
_cell.angle_gamma   90.00
#
_symmetry.space_group_name_H-M   'P 1'
#
loop_
_entity.id
_entity.type
_entity.pdbx_description
1 polymer ?
#
loop_
_entity_poly.entity_id
_entity_poly.type
_entity_poly.pdbx_seq_one_letter_code
_entity_poly.pdbx_strand_id
1 'polypeptide(L)'
;MTRLMTVVMAAMLLLFGTSCEHKELCYNHSHFVKVRVVFDWEGVSQDERPEGMRVVFFPASGDGETWTFDFPGGEDATVEVPGRNYHVVCYNYDVEGIVWENEDNYDTFKANTVSASSPEGEDMRLTTSRLYGDYIQSVSLPFTENDEEYLVSLAPRKQVCYYTFEVHGVDNIGAISDMRASLSGMSGGLIMGGDKLPENLSESLLFTCKITGSTISGSFYTFGYNDESNIFKLYLKNRSGKVYVVEQDVSQQIHDEPVTGHVGDVHIDIYVNYRVPAEPITGGDGGPGFDIGADDWEDVDIDITI
;
A
#
# COMPACT_ATOMS: atom_id res chain seq x y z
N MET A 1 81.52 -33.51 -11.83
CA MET A 1 80.26 -33.53 -11.00
C MET A 1 79.65 -32.14 -10.89
N THR A 2 80.38 -31.06 -10.68
CA THR A 2 79.88 -29.69 -10.45
C THR A 2 79.09 -29.15 -11.65
N ARG A 3 79.43 -29.40 -12.90
CA ARG A 3 78.65 -28.91 -14.08
C ARG A 3 77.31 -29.60 -14.27
N LEU A 4 77.20 -30.87 -13.93
CA LEU A 4 75.94 -31.56 -13.99
C LEU A 4 74.95 -31.07 -12.93
N MET A 5 75.48 -30.74 -11.74
CA MET A 5 74.67 -30.24 -10.64
C MET A 5 74.10 -28.83 -10.88
N THR A 6 74.87 -27.98 -11.58
CA THR A 6 74.43 -26.64 -11.99
C THR A 6 73.34 -26.69 -13.07
N VAL A 7 73.44 -27.62 -14.02
CA VAL A 7 72.42 -27.79 -15.05
C VAL A 7 71.09 -28.33 -14.50
N VAL A 8 71.19 -29.27 -13.54
CA VAL A 8 70.01 -29.82 -12.85
C VAL A 8 69.31 -28.75 -11.96
N MET A 9 70.11 -27.91 -11.29
CA MET A 9 69.56 -26.83 -10.47
C MET A 9 68.96 -25.72 -11.33
N ALA A 10 69.53 -25.38 -12.52
CA ALA A 10 68.93 -24.44 -13.44
C ALA A 10 67.65 -24.98 -14.11
N ALA A 11 67.60 -26.28 -14.41
CA ALA A 11 66.39 -26.92 -14.94
C ALA A 11 65.26 -27.00 -13.86
N MET A 12 65.59 -27.20 -12.61
CA MET A 12 64.61 -27.15 -11.51
C MET A 12 64.08 -25.75 -11.25
N LEU A 13 64.89 -24.71 -11.37
CA LEU A 13 64.44 -23.31 -11.26
C LEU A 13 63.51 -22.88 -12.41
N LEU A 14 63.65 -23.46 -13.60
CA LEU A 14 62.75 -23.20 -14.74
C LEU A 14 61.40 -23.91 -14.59
N LEU A 15 61.33 -24.97 -13.83
CA LEU A 15 60.08 -25.71 -13.57
C LEU A 15 59.21 -25.04 -12.51
N PHE A 16 59.76 -24.20 -11.66
CA PHE A 16 58.99 -23.43 -10.66
C PHE A 16 58.50 -22.07 -11.18
N GLY A 17 58.91 -21.64 -12.40
CA GLY A 17 58.53 -20.36 -13.00
C GLY A 17 57.17 -20.33 -13.73
N THR A 18 56.51 -21.49 -13.92
CA THR A 18 55.18 -21.53 -14.51
C THR A 18 54.16 -21.70 -13.39
N SER A 19 54.16 -20.81 -12.42
CA SER A 19 52.93 -20.53 -11.68
C SER A 19 52.00 -19.86 -12.68
N CYS A 20 51.20 -20.66 -13.39
CA CYS A 20 49.99 -20.14 -13.95
C CYS A 20 49.22 -19.49 -12.77
N GLU A 21 49.16 -18.18 -12.75
CA GLU A 21 48.07 -17.51 -12.08
C GLU A 21 46.81 -18.10 -12.72
N HIS A 22 46.23 -19.11 -12.07
CA HIS A 22 44.83 -19.41 -12.27
C HIS A 22 44.09 -18.13 -11.89
N LYS A 23 43.81 -17.27 -12.89
CA LYS A 23 42.65 -16.42 -12.84
C LYS A 23 41.53 -17.38 -12.45
N GLU A 24 41.09 -17.26 -11.22
CA GLU A 24 39.87 -17.93 -10.80
C GLU A 24 38.82 -17.55 -11.86
N LEU A 25 38.44 -18.53 -12.67
CA LEU A 25 37.32 -18.36 -13.59
C LEU A 25 36.13 -18.11 -12.72
N CYS A 26 35.74 -16.84 -12.56
CA CYS A 26 34.54 -16.41 -11.85
C CYS A 26 33.31 -16.93 -12.59
N TYR A 27 33.07 -18.24 -12.53
CA TYR A 27 31.92 -18.86 -13.21
C TYR A 27 30.59 -18.60 -12.54
N ASN A 28 30.55 -17.98 -11.35
CA ASN A 28 29.31 -17.84 -10.57
C ASN A 28 29.20 -16.52 -9.76
N HIS A 29 29.91 -15.46 -10.11
CA HIS A 29 29.66 -14.18 -9.46
C HIS A 29 28.71 -13.35 -10.32
N SER A 30 27.56 -12.98 -9.72
CA SER A 30 26.71 -11.96 -10.32
C SER A 30 27.52 -10.67 -10.44
N HIS A 31 27.72 -10.21 -11.67
CA HIS A 31 28.34 -8.90 -11.89
C HIS A 31 27.31 -7.83 -11.60
N PHE A 32 27.63 -6.92 -10.69
CA PHE A 32 26.76 -5.81 -10.33
C PHE A 32 26.94 -4.65 -11.32
N VAL A 33 25.88 -3.93 -11.54
CA VAL A 33 25.82 -2.71 -12.33
C VAL A 33 25.30 -1.56 -11.49
N LYS A 34 25.80 -0.36 -11.75
CA LYS A 34 25.32 0.86 -11.09
C LYS A 34 24.08 1.36 -11.78
N VAL A 35 23.06 1.66 -10.98
CA VAL A 35 21.77 2.16 -11.45
C VAL A 35 21.45 3.44 -10.70
N ARG A 36 21.40 4.55 -11.42
CA ARG A 36 20.88 5.80 -10.91
C ARG A 36 19.36 5.79 -11.02
N VAL A 37 18.69 5.76 -9.89
CA VAL A 37 17.25 5.90 -9.80
C VAL A 37 16.92 7.37 -9.62
N VAL A 38 16.01 7.88 -10.45
CA VAL A 38 15.52 9.26 -10.40
C VAL A 38 14.00 9.28 -10.32
N PHE A 39 13.46 10.23 -9.54
CA PHE A 39 12.03 10.39 -9.36
C PHE A 39 11.55 11.67 -10.04
N ASP A 40 10.67 11.50 -11.03
CA ASP A 40 9.97 12.61 -11.67
C ASP A 40 8.67 12.90 -10.90
N TRP A 41 8.70 13.96 -10.11
CA TRP A 41 7.57 14.42 -9.32
C TRP A 41 6.68 15.43 -10.07
N GLU A 42 6.67 15.42 -11.39
CA GLU A 42 5.79 16.29 -12.16
C GLU A 42 4.31 16.01 -11.80
N GLY A 43 3.60 17.05 -11.40
CA GLY A 43 2.20 16.97 -10.99
C GLY A 43 1.95 16.59 -9.52
N VAL A 44 3.00 16.39 -8.70
CA VAL A 44 2.89 16.21 -7.26
C VAL A 44 3.55 17.38 -6.54
N SER A 45 2.73 18.17 -5.81
CA SER A 45 3.24 19.32 -5.04
C SER A 45 4.19 18.86 -3.93
N GLN A 46 5.14 19.69 -3.54
CA GLN A 46 6.18 19.31 -2.59
C GLN A 46 5.63 18.92 -1.21
N ASP A 47 4.54 19.54 -0.79
CA ASP A 47 3.83 19.29 0.46
C ASP A 47 2.97 18.00 0.43
N GLU A 48 2.75 17.45 -0.76
CA GLU A 48 2.04 16.17 -0.93
C GLU A 48 3.00 14.97 -1.10
N ARG A 49 4.30 15.23 -1.26
CA ARG A 49 5.27 14.14 -1.45
C ARG A 49 5.40 13.31 -0.18
N PRO A 50 5.53 11.99 -0.31
CA PRO A 50 5.72 11.08 0.83
C PRO A 50 7.09 11.30 1.49
N GLU A 51 7.25 10.76 2.70
CA GLU A 51 8.53 10.81 3.45
C GLU A 51 9.65 10.01 2.78
N GLY A 52 9.30 9.07 1.92
CA GLY A 52 10.27 8.33 1.12
C GLY A 52 9.63 7.29 0.22
N MET A 53 10.44 6.81 -0.72
CA MET A 53 10.03 5.82 -1.71
C MET A 53 10.83 4.54 -1.52
N ARG A 54 10.18 3.41 -1.75
CA ARG A 54 10.80 2.10 -1.89
C ARG A 54 10.80 1.70 -3.35
N VAL A 55 11.93 1.18 -3.84
CA VAL A 55 12.06 0.67 -5.21
C VAL A 55 12.45 -0.80 -5.14
N VAL A 56 11.71 -1.62 -5.87
CA VAL A 56 11.88 -3.06 -5.91
C VAL A 56 12.21 -3.49 -7.34
N PHE A 57 13.34 -4.18 -7.50
CA PHE A 57 13.78 -4.77 -8.76
C PHE A 57 13.47 -6.27 -8.74
N PHE A 58 12.51 -6.70 -9.55
CA PHE A 58 12.12 -8.10 -9.72
C PHE A 58 12.83 -8.69 -10.94
N PRO A 59 13.58 -9.79 -10.81
CA PRO A 59 14.20 -10.44 -11.96
C PRO A 59 13.14 -10.84 -13.01
N ALA A 60 13.27 -10.36 -14.24
CA ALA A 60 12.29 -10.62 -15.31
C ALA A 60 12.21 -12.10 -15.73
N SER A 61 13.21 -12.91 -15.38
CA SER A 61 13.19 -14.37 -15.59
C SER A 61 12.35 -15.11 -14.55
N GLY A 62 11.91 -14.45 -13.48
CA GLY A 62 11.29 -15.09 -12.33
C GLY A 62 12.26 -15.85 -11.43
N ASP A 63 13.51 -16.03 -11.86
CA ASP A 63 14.54 -16.74 -11.10
C ASP A 63 15.52 -15.72 -10.48
N GLY A 64 15.80 -15.86 -9.19
CA GLY A 64 16.76 -15.05 -8.47
C GLY A 64 16.15 -14.17 -7.40
N GLU A 65 17.00 -13.45 -6.72
CA GLU A 65 16.65 -12.60 -5.60
C GLU A 65 16.08 -11.26 -6.08
N THR A 66 15.04 -10.80 -5.41
CA THR A 66 14.46 -9.47 -5.53
C THR A 66 15.33 -8.46 -4.78
N TRP A 67 15.58 -7.30 -5.36
CA TRP A 67 16.42 -6.25 -4.78
C TRP A 67 15.57 -5.05 -4.39
N THR A 68 15.63 -4.67 -3.13
CA THR A 68 14.81 -3.60 -2.55
C THR A 68 15.67 -2.51 -1.97
N PHE A 69 15.36 -1.25 -2.30
CA PHE A 69 16.06 -0.07 -1.84
C PHE A 69 15.09 1.01 -1.37
N ASP A 70 15.44 1.66 -0.26
CA ASP A 70 14.69 2.79 0.29
C ASP A 70 15.37 4.11 -0.08
N PHE A 71 14.58 5.09 -0.50
CA PHE A 71 14.98 6.41 -0.93
C PHE A 71 14.30 7.47 -0.03
N PRO A 72 14.93 7.86 1.09
CA PRO A 72 14.38 8.86 2.00
C PRO A 72 14.13 10.19 1.28
N GLY A 73 13.00 10.82 1.58
CA GLY A 73 12.56 12.05 0.90
C GLY A 73 12.19 11.87 -0.58
N GLY A 74 12.23 10.65 -1.12
CA GLY A 74 12.06 10.41 -2.56
C GLY A 74 13.14 11.10 -3.39
N GLU A 75 14.37 11.18 -2.86
CA GLU A 75 15.53 11.79 -3.53
C GLU A 75 16.24 10.78 -4.45
N ASP A 76 16.82 11.30 -5.53
CA ASP A 76 17.61 10.49 -6.48
C ASP A 76 18.84 9.88 -5.81
N ALA A 77 19.11 8.61 -6.09
CA ALA A 77 20.34 7.96 -5.64
C ALA A 77 20.80 6.85 -6.58
N THR A 78 22.07 6.43 -6.44
CA THR A 78 22.63 5.31 -7.17
C THR A 78 22.65 4.07 -6.28
N VAL A 79 22.17 2.95 -6.84
CA VAL A 79 22.16 1.62 -6.22
C VAL A 79 22.91 0.62 -7.10
N GLU A 80 23.22 -0.54 -6.56
CA GLU A 80 23.87 -1.62 -7.30
C GLU A 80 22.97 -2.86 -7.30
N VAL A 81 22.74 -3.42 -8.51
CA VAL A 81 21.99 -4.66 -8.70
C VAL A 81 22.75 -5.59 -9.64
N PRO A 82 22.52 -6.92 -9.59
CA PRO A 82 23.11 -7.84 -10.56
C PRO A 82 22.71 -7.46 -12.01
N GLY A 83 23.66 -7.58 -12.95
CA GLY A 83 23.41 -7.26 -14.35
C GLY A 83 22.45 -8.24 -15.01
N ARG A 84 21.19 -7.84 -15.23
CA ARG A 84 20.13 -8.63 -15.89
C ARG A 84 18.94 -7.76 -16.29
N ASN A 85 17.86 -8.40 -16.77
CA ASN A 85 16.59 -7.71 -17.02
C ASN A 85 15.72 -7.73 -15.75
N TYR A 86 15.00 -6.63 -15.52
CA TYR A 86 14.12 -6.46 -14.38
C TYR A 86 12.74 -5.90 -14.76
N HIS A 87 11.75 -6.22 -13.95
CA HIS A 87 10.57 -5.41 -13.73
C HIS A 87 10.87 -4.52 -12.51
N VAL A 88 10.40 -3.29 -12.50
CA VAL A 88 10.63 -2.37 -11.38
C VAL A 88 9.32 -1.82 -10.88
N VAL A 89 9.16 -1.77 -9.57
CA VAL A 89 8.01 -1.11 -8.91
C VAL A 89 8.56 -0.14 -7.90
N CYS A 90 7.96 1.06 -7.81
CA CYS A 90 8.19 1.94 -6.69
C CYS A 90 6.88 2.26 -5.96
N TYR A 91 7.00 2.51 -4.66
CA TYR A 91 5.89 2.94 -3.81
C TYR A 91 6.43 3.66 -2.57
N ASN A 92 5.58 4.49 -1.94
CA ASN A 92 5.96 5.12 -0.69
C ASN A 92 5.86 4.12 0.47
N TYR A 93 6.90 4.09 1.31
CA TYR A 93 6.95 3.14 2.44
C TYR A 93 6.29 3.66 3.73
N ASP A 94 5.92 4.95 3.77
CA ASP A 94 5.20 5.61 4.87
C ASP A 94 3.66 5.46 4.78
N VAL A 95 3.18 4.62 3.86
CA VAL A 95 1.74 4.37 3.70
C VAL A 95 1.20 3.53 4.84
N GLU A 96 0.08 3.97 5.42
CA GLU A 96 -0.62 3.27 6.49
C GLU A 96 -1.84 2.49 5.96
N GLY A 97 -2.29 1.48 6.72
CA GLY A 97 -3.48 0.71 6.38
C GLY A 97 -3.26 -0.29 5.23
N ILE A 98 -2.02 -0.60 4.88
CA ILE A 98 -1.67 -1.55 3.81
C ILE A 98 -0.90 -2.75 4.37
N VAL A 99 -1.25 -3.93 3.88
CA VAL A 99 -0.50 -5.18 4.02
C VAL A 99 0.02 -5.57 2.65
N TRP A 100 1.33 -5.72 2.55
CA TRP A 100 1.99 -6.14 1.32
C TRP A 100 1.96 -7.65 1.18
N GLU A 101 1.62 -8.15 -0.02
CA GLU A 101 1.60 -9.58 -0.33
C GLU A 101 2.42 -9.86 -1.59
N ASN A 102 3.09 -11.03 -1.59
CA ASN A 102 3.90 -11.52 -2.72
C ASN A 102 5.00 -10.55 -3.16
N GLU A 103 5.73 -9.99 -2.19
CA GLU A 103 6.78 -8.98 -2.41
C GLU A 103 7.99 -9.50 -3.22
N ASP A 104 8.01 -10.78 -3.52
CA ASP A 104 9.02 -11.46 -4.34
C ASP A 104 8.58 -11.73 -5.79
N ASN A 105 7.33 -11.40 -6.15
CA ASN A 105 6.77 -11.70 -7.46
C ASN A 105 6.05 -10.50 -8.07
N TYR A 106 6.60 -9.94 -9.15
CA TYR A 106 6.09 -8.77 -9.85
C TYR A 106 4.61 -8.87 -10.28
N ASP A 107 4.20 -10.01 -10.85
CA ASP A 107 2.85 -10.18 -11.41
C ASP A 107 1.77 -10.29 -10.33
N THR A 108 2.16 -10.66 -9.12
CA THR A 108 1.25 -10.88 -7.98
C THR A 108 1.55 -9.99 -6.78
N PHE A 109 2.56 -9.12 -6.88
CA PHE A 109 2.87 -8.13 -5.83
C PHE A 109 1.68 -7.20 -5.62
N LYS A 110 1.14 -7.20 -4.41
CA LYS A 110 -0.14 -6.57 -4.12
C LYS A 110 -0.10 -5.78 -2.82
N ALA A 111 -0.71 -4.58 -2.87
CA ALA A 111 -1.10 -3.81 -1.72
C ALA A 111 -2.53 -4.20 -1.33
N ASN A 112 -2.76 -4.68 -0.12
CA ASN A 112 -4.09 -4.97 0.41
C ASN A 112 -4.39 -4.09 1.62
N THR A 113 -5.67 -3.74 1.80
CA THR A 113 -6.12 -3.08 3.02
C THR A 113 -6.23 -4.06 4.19
N VAL A 114 -6.14 -3.53 5.41
CA VAL A 114 -6.19 -4.34 6.64
C VAL A 114 -7.61 -4.85 6.87
N SER A 115 -7.75 -6.09 7.37
CA SER A 115 -9.03 -6.67 7.76
C SER A 115 -9.62 -5.97 8.99
N ALA A 116 -10.92 -5.80 9.00
CA ALA A 116 -11.68 -5.19 10.08
C ALA A 116 -13.04 -5.87 10.22
N SER A 117 -13.81 -5.48 11.25
CA SER A 117 -15.20 -5.90 11.41
C SER A 117 -16.11 -4.70 11.61
N SER A 118 -17.30 -4.76 11.05
CA SER A 118 -18.33 -3.74 11.29
C SER A 118 -18.80 -3.73 12.75
N PRO A 119 -19.50 -2.67 13.20
CA PRO A 119 -20.16 -2.67 14.48
C PRO A 119 -21.22 -3.79 14.68
N GLU A 120 -21.61 -4.46 13.62
CA GLU A 120 -22.53 -5.62 13.64
C GLU A 120 -21.81 -6.96 13.49
N GLY A 121 -20.46 -6.96 13.39
CA GLY A 121 -19.63 -8.16 13.27
C GLY A 121 -19.50 -8.70 11.84
N GLU A 122 -19.85 -7.92 10.82
CA GLU A 122 -19.60 -8.28 9.42
C GLU A 122 -18.13 -8.11 9.09
N ASP A 123 -17.55 -9.04 8.32
CA ASP A 123 -16.18 -8.91 7.82
C ASP A 123 -16.07 -7.72 6.87
N MET A 124 -15.06 -6.89 7.11
CA MET A 124 -14.78 -5.68 6.35
C MET A 124 -13.28 -5.47 6.20
N ARG A 125 -12.92 -4.40 5.49
CA ARG A 125 -11.56 -3.89 5.40
C ARG A 125 -11.49 -2.45 5.87
N LEU A 126 -10.34 -2.02 6.38
CA LEU A 126 -10.08 -0.61 6.64
C LEU A 126 -9.75 0.11 5.33
N THR A 127 -9.82 1.42 5.36
CA THR A 127 -9.31 2.29 4.30
C THR A 127 -7.78 2.40 4.38
N THR A 128 -7.15 2.90 3.32
CA THR A 128 -5.71 3.16 3.29
C THR A 128 -5.42 4.65 3.49
N SER A 129 -4.14 5.00 3.63
CA SER A 129 -3.66 6.37 3.48
C SER A 129 -3.25 6.65 2.02
N ARG A 130 -2.56 7.77 1.77
CA ARG A 130 -2.11 8.10 0.41
C ARG A 130 -1.05 7.12 -0.05
N LEU A 131 -1.30 6.43 -1.16
CA LEU A 131 -0.33 5.61 -1.84
C LEU A 131 0.12 6.31 -3.13
N TYR A 132 1.42 6.46 -3.29
CA TYR A 132 2.09 6.86 -4.52
C TYR A 132 2.86 5.67 -5.07
N GLY A 133 2.89 5.52 -6.37
CA GLY A 133 3.64 4.45 -7.01
C GLY A 133 3.82 4.66 -8.49
N ASP A 134 4.70 3.86 -9.06
CA ASP A 134 4.94 3.73 -10.49
C ASP A 134 5.58 2.37 -10.77
N TYR A 135 5.55 1.92 -12.01
CA TYR A 135 6.16 0.66 -12.41
C TYR A 135 6.80 0.75 -13.79
N ILE A 136 7.85 -0.05 -13.99
CA ILE A 136 8.47 -0.28 -15.29
C ILE A 136 8.33 -1.76 -15.61
N GLN A 137 7.57 -2.06 -16.66
CA GLN A 137 7.30 -3.45 -17.05
C GLN A 137 8.57 -4.20 -17.49
N SER A 138 9.57 -3.52 -18.03
CA SER A 138 10.83 -4.15 -18.41
C SER A 138 11.95 -3.12 -18.54
N VAL A 139 13.05 -3.36 -17.86
CA VAL A 139 14.30 -2.63 -18.02
C VAL A 139 15.45 -3.62 -18.19
N SER A 140 16.35 -3.35 -19.13
CA SER A 140 17.53 -4.17 -19.38
C SER A 140 18.76 -3.48 -18.80
N LEU A 141 19.43 -4.16 -17.87
CA LEU A 141 20.61 -3.69 -17.15
C LEU A 141 21.74 -4.71 -17.32
N PRO A 142 22.25 -4.94 -18.55
CA PRO A 142 23.29 -5.94 -18.77
C PRO A 142 24.62 -5.46 -18.14
N PHE A 143 25.39 -6.40 -17.62
CA PHE A 143 26.75 -6.09 -17.21
C PHE A 143 27.60 -5.73 -18.43
N THR A 144 28.32 -4.62 -18.33
CA THR A 144 29.32 -4.19 -19.31
C THR A 144 30.68 -3.97 -18.62
N GLU A 145 31.78 -4.23 -19.32
CA GLU A 145 33.15 -4.03 -18.77
C GLU A 145 33.49 -2.54 -18.56
N ASN A 146 32.67 -1.62 -19.07
CA ASN A 146 32.93 -0.19 -19.08
C ASN A 146 32.49 0.56 -17.81
N ASP A 147 31.96 -0.14 -16.80
CA ASP A 147 31.42 0.44 -15.54
C ASP A 147 30.40 1.58 -15.81
N GLU A 148 29.55 1.39 -16.82
CA GLU A 148 28.51 2.34 -17.19
C GLU A 148 27.42 2.40 -16.11
N GLU A 149 26.92 3.61 -15.81
CA GLU A 149 25.78 3.84 -14.94
C GLU A 149 24.49 3.83 -15.77
N TYR A 150 23.54 2.98 -15.40
CA TYR A 150 22.22 2.95 -16.00
C TYR A 150 21.28 3.95 -15.33
N LEU A 151 20.34 4.50 -16.10
CA LEU A 151 19.31 5.39 -15.60
C LEU A 151 17.96 4.65 -15.53
N VAL A 152 17.33 4.67 -14.36
CA VAL A 152 15.94 4.22 -14.14
C VAL A 152 15.14 5.44 -13.67
N SER A 153 14.24 5.92 -14.53
CA SER A 153 13.36 7.04 -14.23
C SER A 153 11.96 6.53 -13.86
N LEU A 154 11.48 6.94 -12.69
CA LEU A 154 10.17 6.61 -12.15
C LEU A 154 9.39 7.90 -11.94
N ALA A 155 8.10 7.88 -12.25
CA ALA A 155 7.19 9.04 -12.10
C ALA A 155 6.05 8.69 -11.13
N PRO A 156 6.30 8.72 -9.80
CA PRO A 156 5.30 8.31 -8.82
C PRO A 156 4.04 9.15 -8.92
N ARG A 157 2.89 8.48 -8.99
CA ARG A 157 1.56 9.10 -9.05
C ARG A 157 0.66 8.53 -7.97
N LYS A 158 -0.41 9.25 -7.62
CA LYS A 158 -1.43 8.72 -6.71
C LYS A 158 -1.97 7.40 -7.26
N GLN A 159 -2.04 6.39 -6.40
CA GLN A 159 -2.55 5.04 -6.67
C GLN A 159 -3.88 4.78 -5.95
N VAL A 160 -4.51 5.82 -5.44
CA VAL A 160 -5.73 5.75 -4.64
C VAL A 160 -6.69 6.86 -5.03
N CYS A 161 -7.99 6.56 -4.96
CA CYS A 161 -9.07 7.54 -5.02
C CYS A 161 -9.24 8.22 -3.66
N TYR A 162 -9.62 9.49 -3.67
CA TYR A 162 -10.02 10.22 -2.47
C TYR A 162 -11.52 10.41 -2.46
N TYR A 163 -12.17 9.86 -1.45
CA TYR A 163 -13.62 9.95 -1.25
C TYR A 163 -13.92 10.91 -0.10
N THR A 164 -14.91 11.77 -0.33
CA THR A 164 -15.52 12.62 0.69
C THR A 164 -17.01 12.33 0.72
N PHE A 165 -17.64 12.47 1.88
CA PHE A 165 -19.08 12.30 1.99
C PHE A 165 -19.70 13.24 3.01
N GLU A 166 -20.99 13.56 2.79
CA GLU A 166 -21.83 14.31 3.71
C GLU A 166 -23.19 13.61 3.88
N VAL A 167 -23.63 13.41 5.13
CA VAL A 167 -24.92 12.82 5.47
C VAL A 167 -25.79 13.88 6.11
N HIS A 168 -26.93 14.16 5.49
CA HIS A 168 -27.90 15.18 5.87
C HIS A 168 -29.20 14.53 6.39
N GLY A 169 -29.92 15.22 7.28
CA GLY A 169 -31.25 14.80 7.75
C GLY A 169 -31.21 13.74 8.87
N VAL A 170 -30.10 13.64 9.59
CA VAL A 170 -30.02 12.87 10.84
C VAL A 170 -30.41 13.77 12.00
N ASP A 171 -31.57 13.50 12.60
CA ASP A 171 -32.05 14.22 13.77
C ASP A 171 -31.53 13.60 15.07
N ASN A 172 -31.49 14.43 16.14
CA ASN A 172 -31.05 14.03 17.48
C ASN A 172 -29.60 13.52 17.54
N ILE A 173 -28.72 14.13 16.77
CA ILE A 173 -27.28 13.81 16.69
C ILE A 173 -26.62 13.77 18.09
N GLY A 174 -27.10 14.60 19.05
CA GLY A 174 -26.62 14.61 20.45
C GLY A 174 -26.84 13.30 21.23
N ALA A 175 -27.65 12.36 20.71
CA ALA A 175 -27.82 11.04 21.29
C ALA A 175 -26.74 10.02 20.84
N ILE A 176 -25.95 10.35 19.83
CA ILE A 176 -24.89 9.49 19.31
C ILE A 176 -23.71 9.50 20.27
N SER A 177 -23.20 8.34 20.63
CA SER A 177 -21.99 8.16 21.43
C SER A 177 -20.78 7.76 20.57
N ASP A 178 -20.99 7.02 19.48
CA ASP A 178 -19.99 6.62 18.50
C ASP A 178 -20.64 6.41 17.13
N MET A 179 -19.85 6.52 16.07
CA MET A 179 -20.32 6.31 14.70
C MET A 179 -19.20 5.85 13.81
N ARG A 180 -19.57 5.02 12.84
CA ARG A 180 -18.72 4.55 11.74
C ARG A 180 -19.53 4.58 10.46
N ALA A 181 -18.86 4.52 9.33
CA ALA A 181 -19.53 4.27 8.06
C ALA A 181 -18.77 3.23 7.25
N SER A 182 -19.48 2.59 6.33
CA SER A 182 -18.87 1.69 5.37
C SER A 182 -19.40 1.93 3.96
N LEU A 183 -18.63 1.49 2.98
CA LEU A 183 -18.99 1.51 1.57
C LEU A 183 -18.64 0.15 0.96
N SER A 184 -19.66 -0.53 0.40
CA SER A 184 -19.50 -1.82 -0.27
C SER A 184 -19.07 -1.67 -1.72
N GLY A 185 -18.70 -2.78 -2.37
CA GLY A 185 -18.35 -2.81 -3.79
C GLY A 185 -16.97 -2.23 -4.10
N MET A 186 -16.14 -2.02 -3.09
CA MET A 186 -14.82 -1.39 -3.23
C MET A 186 -13.73 -2.43 -3.42
N SER A 187 -12.61 -2.03 -4.03
CA SER A 187 -11.45 -2.91 -4.11
C SER A 187 -10.70 -2.95 -2.77
N GLY A 188 -10.47 -4.14 -2.25
CA GLY A 188 -9.64 -4.37 -1.06
C GLY A 188 -8.14 -4.37 -1.36
N GLY A 189 -7.69 -4.18 -2.60
CA GLY A 189 -6.28 -4.22 -2.97
C GLY A 189 -5.96 -3.65 -4.34
N LEU A 190 -4.66 -3.56 -4.64
CA LEU A 190 -4.08 -3.10 -5.90
C LEU A 190 -2.89 -3.98 -6.28
N ILE A 191 -2.82 -4.44 -7.53
CA ILE A 191 -1.65 -5.13 -8.09
C ILE A 191 -0.66 -4.07 -8.55
N MET A 192 0.48 -3.97 -7.86
CA MET A 192 1.46 -2.91 -8.04
C MET A 192 2.21 -3.00 -9.39
N GLY A 193 2.46 -4.22 -9.87
CA GLY A 193 3.20 -4.48 -11.12
C GLY A 193 2.42 -4.21 -12.41
N GLY A 194 1.33 -3.48 -12.37
CA GLY A 194 0.53 -3.19 -13.57
C GLY A 194 -0.57 -2.19 -13.31
N ASP A 195 -0.60 -1.63 -12.12
CA ASP A 195 -1.59 -0.63 -11.71
C ASP A 195 -3.02 -1.11 -12.00
N LYS A 196 -3.36 -2.30 -11.45
CA LYS A 196 -4.62 -2.99 -11.73
C LYS A 196 -5.32 -3.39 -10.45
N LEU A 197 -6.64 -3.21 -10.44
CA LEU A 197 -7.47 -3.78 -9.40
C LEU A 197 -7.51 -5.32 -9.53
N PRO A 198 -7.41 -6.07 -8.41
CA PRO A 198 -7.59 -7.52 -8.44
C PRO A 198 -9.00 -7.88 -8.92
N GLU A 199 -9.10 -8.82 -9.84
CA GLU A 199 -10.40 -9.32 -10.28
C GLU A 199 -11.14 -10.03 -9.13
N ASN A 200 -12.45 -9.81 -9.02
CA ASN A 200 -13.34 -10.46 -8.05
C ASN A 200 -12.99 -10.23 -6.57
N LEU A 201 -12.29 -9.15 -6.23
CA LEU A 201 -12.04 -8.74 -4.87
C LEU A 201 -12.90 -7.52 -4.52
N SER A 202 -14.22 -7.76 -4.37
CA SER A 202 -15.17 -6.74 -3.92
C SER A 202 -15.33 -6.83 -2.41
N GLU A 203 -15.05 -5.74 -1.72
CA GLU A 203 -14.99 -5.64 -0.27
C GLU A 203 -15.87 -4.49 0.24
N SER A 204 -16.21 -4.51 1.51
CA SER A 204 -16.77 -3.36 2.21
C SER A 204 -15.68 -2.67 3.02
N LEU A 205 -15.49 -1.37 2.81
CA LEU A 205 -14.50 -0.57 3.52
C LEU A 205 -15.15 0.14 4.70
N LEU A 206 -14.55 0.02 5.88
CA LEU A 206 -14.97 0.68 7.12
C LEU A 206 -14.11 1.92 7.36
N PHE A 207 -14.75 3.05 7.70
CA PHE A 207 -14.08 4.31 7.95
C PHE A 207 -14.76 5.15 9.02
N THR A 208 -14.04 6.17 9.49
CA THR A 208 -14.48 7.06 10.56
C THR A 208 -15.35 8.19 10.03
N CYS A 209 -16.22 8.71 10.90
CA CYS A 209 -17.06 9.87 10.64
C CYS A 209 -16.84 10.93 11.72
N LYS A 210 -17.23 12.17 11.40
CA LYS A 210 -17.28 13.28 12.35
C LYS A 210 -18.58 14.05 12.21
N ILE A 211 -19.01 14.68 13.28
CA ILE A 211 -20.14 15.60 13.28
C ILE A 211 -19.60 17.01 13.02
N THR A 212 -20.15 17.70 12.01
CA THR A 212 -19.85 19.07 11.70
C THR A 212 -21.18 19.84 11.65
N GLY A 213 -21.50 20.56 12.72
CA GLY A 213 -22.80 21.23 12.84
C GLY A 213 -23.96 20.22 12.94
N SER A 214 -24.82 20.18 11.93
CA SER A 214 -25.94 19.23 11.81
C SER A 214 -25.68 18.11 10.78
N THR A 215 -24.49 18.03 10.23
CA THR A 215 -24.11 17.10 9.18
C THR A 215 -23.10 16.09 9.74
N ILE A 216 -23.20 14.83 9.32
CA ILE A 216 -22.17 13.82 9.54
C ILE A 216 -21.33 13.76 8.29
N SER A 217 -20.03 13.87 8.42
CA SER A 217 -19.12 13.91 7.26
C SER A 217 -17.84 13.12 7.51
N GLY A 218 -17.11 12.84 6.46
CA GLY A 218 -15.80 12.22 6.54
C GLY A 218 -15.12 12.17 5.18
N SER A 219 -13.92 11.59 5.20
CA SER A 219 -13.13 11.34 4.00
C SER A 219 -12.25 10.12 4.19
N PHE A 220 -11.91 9.44 3.10
CA PHE A 220 -11.06 8.27 3.12
C PHE A 220 -10.40 8.04 1.76
N TYR A 221 -9.35 7.22 1.75
CA TYR A 221 -8.69 6.75 0.53
C TYR A 221 -9.03 5.29 0.27
N THR A 222 -9.14 4.94 -1.02
CA THR A 222 -9.42 3.58 -1.50
C THR A 222 -8.74 3.32 -2.83
N PHE A 223 -8.55 2.06 -3.20
CA PHE A 223 -8.04 1.68 -4.52
C PHE A 223 -9.07 1.85 -5.65
N GLY A 224 -10.30 2.25 -5.34
CA GLY A 224 -11.39 2.35 -6.28
C GLY A 224 -12.46 1.28 -6.04
N TYR A 225 -13.39 1.13 -6.98
CA TYR A 225 -14.49 0.16 -6.88
C TYR A 225 -14.31 -0.99 -7.87
N ASN A 226 -14.79 -2.18 -7.49
CA ASN A 226 -14.78 -3.41 -8.29
C ASN A 226 -16.18 -3.91 -8.64
N ASP A 227 -17.23 -3.33 -8.07
CA ASP A 227 -18.61 -3.76 -8.25
C ASP A 227 -19.46 -2.59 -8.73
N GLU A 228 -20.54 -2.89 -9.47
CA GLU A 228 -21.51 -1.90 -9.95
C GLU A 228 -22.46 -1.43 -8.83
N SER A 229 -22.52 -2.16 -7.72
CA SER A 229 -23.36 -1.84 -6.57
C SER A 229 -22.53 -1.36 -5.38
N ASN A 230 -22.75 -0.09 -5.01
CA ASN A 230 -22.05 0.54 -3.89
C ASN A 230 -23.07 1.03 -2.85
N ILE A 231 -23.16 0.31 -1.74
CA ILE A 231 -24.07 0.64 -0.64
C ILE A 231 -23.29 1.34 0.47
N PHE A 232 -23.67 2.56 0.76
CA PHE A 232 -23.20 3.29 1.94
C PHE A 232 -24.00 2.88 3.15
N LYS A 233 -23.33 2.49 4.24
CA LYS A 233 -23.95 2.21 5.54
C LYS A 233 -23.40 3.17 6.59
N LEU A 234 -24.29 3.79 7.37
CA LEU A 234 -23.93 4.61 8.52
C LEU A 234 -24.36 3.88 9.79
N TYR A 235 -23.40 3.55 10.64
CA TYR A 235 -23.60 2.92 11.94
C TYR A 235 -23.62 3.98 13.02
N LEU A 236 -24.74 4.11 13.71
CA LEU A 236 -24.96 5.10 14.75
C LEU A 236 -25.14 4.38 16.09
N LYS A 237 -24.18 4.48 16.99
CA LYS A 237 -24.28 3.93 18.34
C LYS A 237 -24.82 5.00 19.26
N ASN A 238 -25.92 4.73 19.94
CA ASN A 238 -26.46 5.64 20.94
C ASN A 238 -25.78 5.46 22.31
N ARG A 239 -26.12 6.31 23.27
CA ARG A 239 -25.52 6.25 24.61
C ARG A 239 -25.90 5.00 25.42
N SER A 240 -26.94 4.26 25.04
CA SER A 240 -27.27 2.95 25.65
C SER A 240 -26.46 1.78 25.02
N GLY A 241 -25.59 2.06 24.05
CA GLY A 241 -24.77 1.07 23.37
C GLY A 241 -25.46 0.39 22.19
N LYS A 242 -26.71 0.73 21.88
CA LYS A 242 -27.41 0.14 20.73
C LYS A 242 -27.01 0.77 19.45
N VAL A 243 -26.71 -0.07 18.44
CA VAL A 243 -26.34 0.33 17.09
C VAL A 243 -27.58 0.41 16.20
N TYR A 244 -27.66 1.47 15.41
CA TYR A 244 -28.67 1.68 14.38
C TYR A 244 -27.96 1.87 13.05
N VAL A 245 -28.50 1.27 11.99
CA VAL A 245 -27.88 1.34 10.64
C VAL A 245 -28.82 2.08 9.71
N VAL A 246 -28.23 3.02 8.96
CA VAL A 246 -28.88 3.72 7.86
C VAL A 246 -28.15 3.36 6.57
N GLU A 247 -28.89 2.89 5.56
CA GLU A 247 -28.31 2.43 4.30
C GLU A 247 -28.80 3.28 3.13
N GLN A 248 -27.92 3.54 2.17
CA GLN A 248 -28.27 4.20 0.92
C GLN A 248 -27.42 3.66 -0.23
N ASP A 249 -28.06 3.39 -1.37
CA ASP A 249 -27.37 3.11 -2.63
C ASP A 249 -26.80 4.42 -3.18
N VAL A 250 -25.47 4.44 -3.39
CA VAL A 250 -24.72 5.58 -3.90
C VAL A 250 -24.00 5.26 -5.20
N SER A 251 -24.29 4.10 -5.80
CA SER A 251 -23.64 3.59 -7.02
C SER A 251 -23.61 4.62 -8.13
N GLN A 252 -24.73 5.29 -8.39
CA GLN A 252 -24.80 6.30 -9.45
C GLN A 252 -23.85 7.47 -9.19
N GLN A 253 -23.78 7.97 -7.95
CA GLN A 253 -22.89 9.09 -7.61
C GLN A 253 -21.41 8.72 -7.81
N ILE A 254 -21.03 7.49 -7.47
CA ILE A 254 -19.66 7.00 -7.63
C ILE A 254 -19.31 6.82 -9.12
N HIS A 255 -20.23 6.27 -9.92
CA HIS A 255 -19.97 5.94 -11.32
C HIS A 255 -20.09 7.15 -12.27
N ASP A 256 -20.81 8.20 -11.85
CA ASP A 256 -20.93 9.45 -12.63
C ASP A 256 -19.69 10.36 -12.51
N GLU A 257 -18.82 10.14 -11.50
CA GLU A 257 -17.59 10.91 -11.32
C GLU A 257 -16.52 10.50 -12.34
N PRO A 258 -15.76 11.47 -12.88
CA PRO A 258 -14.71 11.20 -13.86
C PRO A 258 -13.48 10.58 -13.21
N VAL A 259 -13.53 9.29 -12.96
CA VAL A 259 -12.39 8.52 -12.46
C VAL A 259 -11.56 8.03 -13.65
N THR A 260 -10.28 8.40 -13.70
CA THR A 260 -9.36 7.91 -14.73
C THR A 260 -8.73 6.60 -14.25
N GLY A 261 -9.17 5.50 -14.83
CA GLY A 261 -8.79 4.17 -14.34
C GLY A 261 -9.44 3.90 -12.98
N HIS A 262 -8.62 3.76 -11.94
CA HIS A 262 -9.06 3.58 -10.55
C HIS A 262 -8.70 4.79 -9.65
N VAL A 263 -8.19 5.89 -10.21
CA VAL A 263 -7.74 7.07 -9.46
C VAL A 263 -8.62 8.28 -9.77
N GLY A 264 -9.11 8.96 -8.74
CA GLY A 264 -9.92 10.16 -8.86
C GLY A 264 -10.39 10.67 -7.49
N ASP A 265 -11.09 11.79 -7.51
CA ASP A 265 -11.73 12.36 -6.34
C ASP A 265 -13.25 12.19 -6.48
N VAL A 266 -13.91 11.65 -5.48
CA VAL A 266 -15.35 11.35 -5.47
C VAL A 266 -16.01 12.04 -4.29
N HIS A 267 -17.14 12.70 -4.53
CA HIS A 267 -17.97 13.28 -3.47
C HIS A 267 -19.34 12.60 -3.44
N ILE A 268 -19.79 12.21 -2.24
CA ILE A 268 -21.04 11.50 -2.03
C ILE A 268 -21.95 12.32 -1.11
N ASP A 269 -23.13 12.70 -1.61
CA ASP A 269 -24.18 13.35 -0.84
C ASP A 269 -25.26 12.33 -0.44
N ILE A 270 -25.53 12.23 0.84
CA ILE A 270 -26.48 11.27 1.41
C ILE A 270 -27.59 12.03 2.14
N TYR A 271 -28.81 11.87 1.67
CA TYR A 271 -29.99 12.51 2.26
C TYR A 271 -30.89 11.47 2.90
N VAL A 272 -31.00 11.54 4.23
CA VAL A 272 -31.81 10.64 5.03
C VAL A 272 -32.86 11.43 5.83
N ASN A 273 -33.90 10.76 6.28
CA ASN A 273 -34.84 11.30 7.28
C ASN A 273 -34.86 10.32 8.44
N TYR A 274 -33.84 10.41 9.29
CA TYR A 274 -33.65 9.46 10.36
C TYR A 274 -33.44 10.17 11.71
N ARG A 275 -34.25 9.82 12.72
CA ARG A 275 -34.08 10.33 14.07
C ARG A 275 -33.44 9.27 14.95
N VAL A 276 -32.27 9.58 15.50
CA VAL A 276 -31.58 8.71 16.47
C VAL A 276 -32.44 8.59 17.74
N PRO A 277 -32.91 7.37 18.14
CA PRO A 277 -33.69 7.18 19.34
C PRO A 277 -32.89 7.59 20.59
N ALA A 278 -33.42 8.53 21.36
CA ALA A 278 -32.95 8.76 22.71
C ALA A 278 -33.66 7.74 23.60
N GLU A 279 -33.06 6.61 23.84
CA GLU A 279 -33.57 5.72 24.89
C GLU A 279 -33.40 6.40 26.25
N PRO A 280 -34.44 6.43 27.07
CA PRO A 280 -34.29 6.96 28.42
C PRO A 280 -33.25 6.10 29.13
N ILE A 281 -32.23 6.75 29.72
CA ILE A 281 -31.39 6.11 30.71
C ILE A 281 -32.37 5.68 31.83
N THR A 282 -32.78 4.44 31.84
CA THR A 282 -33.47 3.85 32.98
C THR A 282 -32.46 3.86 34.11
N GLY A 283 -32.52 4.90 34.92
CA GLY A 283 -31.81 4.96 36.19
C GLY A 283 -32.21 3.73 36.98
N GLY A 284 -31.26 2.81 37.14
CA GLY A 284 -31.48 1.58 37.85
C GLY A 284 -31.87 1.86 39.28
N ASP A 285 -33.13 1.56 39.61
CA ASP A 285 -33.49 1.20 40.96
C ASP A 285 -33.00 -0.25 41.15
N GLY A 286 -32.05 -0.43 42.03
CA GLY A 286 -31.33 -1.60 42.50
C GLY A 286 -31.90 -2.99 42.19
N GLY A 287 -31.62 -3.51 41.01
CA GLY A 287 -31.67 -4.93 40.68
C GLY A 287 -30.29 -5.50 40.46
N PRO A 288 -30.02 -6.80 40.66
CA PRO A 288 -28.70 -7.37 40.49
C PRO A 288 -28.18 -7.12 39.08
N GLY A 289 -27.05 -6.44 39.01
CA GLY A 289 -26.41 -5.98 37.76
C GLY A 289 -26.29 -7.09 36.75
N PHE A 290 -26.85 -6.88 35.59
CA PHE A 290 -26.36 -7.52 34.34
C PHE A 290 -25.11 -6.77 33.94
N ASP A 291 -24.00 -7.32 34.32
CA ASP A 291 -22.66 -6.92 33.81
C ASP A 291 -22.61 -7.40 32.38
N ILE A 292 -23.06 -6.57 31.45
CA ILE A 292 -22.75 -6.75 30.03
C ILE A 292 -21.38 -6.11 29.90
N GLY A 293 -20.35 -6.96 29.88
CA GLY A 293 -18.97 -6.56 29.73
C GLY A 293 -18.83 -5.57 28.57
N ALA A 294 -18.39 -4.37 28.90
CA ALA A 294 -18.01 -3.34 27.95
C ALA A 294 -16.61 -3.64 27.32
N ASP A 295 -16.23 -4.91 27.26
CA ASP A 295 -14.86 -5.34 27.01
C ASP A 295 -14.58 -5.78 25.56
N ASP A 296 -15.51 -5.62 24.61
CA ASP A 296 -15.32 -6.10 23.23
C ASP A 296 -15.04 -4.98 22.18
N TRP A 297 -14.66 -3.81 22.64
CA TRP A 297 -14.02 -2.84 21.74
C TRP A 297 -12.55 -2.82 22.07
N GLU A 298 -11.73 -3.60 21.35
CA GLU A 298 -10.32 -3.29 21.27
C GLU A 298 -10.22 -1.89 20.63
N ASP A 299 -9.91 -0.91 21.47
CA ASP A 299 -9.43 0.39 21.01
C ASP A 299 -8.14 0.11 20.26
N VAL A 300 -8.24 0.00 18.94
CA VAL A 300 -7.08 0.15 18.08
C VAL A 300 -6.80 1.64 18.09
N ASP A 301 -6.04 2.08 19.08
CA ASP A 301 -5.39 3.39 19.11
C ASP A 301 -4.41 3.41 17.93
N ILE A 302 -4.89 3.81 16.77
CA ILE A 302 -4.03 4.26 15.69
C ILE A 302 -3.69 5.71 16.08
N ASP A 303 -2.52 5.87 16.68
CA ASP A 303 -1.92 7.18 16.98
C ASP A 303 -1.63 7.86 15.63
N ILE A 304 -2.63 8.58 15.12
CA ILE A 304 -2.45 9.45 13.95
C ILE A 304 -1.81 10.73 14.48
N THR A 305 -0.49 10.76 14.52
CA THR A 305 0.26 12.00 14.68
C THR A 305 0.14 12.77 13.37
N ILE A 306 -0.56 13.92 13.42
CA ILE A 306 -0.71 14.90 12.32
C ILE A 306 0.60 15.65 12.13
#